data_e22c54ce6bb74364d1b96aec57cdee54
#
_entry.id   e22c54ce6bb74364d1b96aec57cdee54
#
_cell.length_a   1.000
_cell.length_b   1.000
_cell.length_c   1.000
_cell.angle_alpha   90.00
_cell.angle_beta   90.00
_cell.angle_gamma   90.00
#
_symmetry.space_group_name_H-M   'P 1'
#
loop_
_entity.id
_entity.type
_entity.pdbx_description
1 polymer ?
#
loop_
_entity_poly.entity_id
_entity_poly.type
_entity_poly.pdbx_seq_one_letter_code
_entity_poly.pdbx_strand_id
1 'polypeptide(L)'
;MTYHHLSVLVHRQAEKYGDKVALKYRDYETAQWIPISWNQFSGTVRQTANAFVALGVEEQENIGIFSQNKPEWFYVDFGAFANRAVTIPFYATSSPAQAQYIINDAQIRFLFVGEQYQYDAAFSIFGFCTSLQQLIIFDRSVVKDPRDVSSIYFDEFMAMGEGLPHNDTVEERTERASYDDLANILYTSGTTGEPKGVMLHHSCYLEQFHTHDDRLTTMSDKDVSMNFLPLTHVFEKAWCYLCIHKGVQICINLRPADIQTTIKEIRPTLMCSVPRFWEKVYAGVQEKINETTGLKKALMLDAIRVGRIHNLDYLRLGKTPPVMNQLKYKFYEKTIYSLLKKTIGIENGNFFPTAGAAVPDEINEFVHSVGINMVVGYGLTESTATVSCTLPVGYDIGSVGVVLPGIEVKIGEDNEILLRGKTITKGYYKKAEATAAAIEPDGWFHTGDAGYFKNGQLFLTERIKDLFKTSNGKYVAPQALETKLVIDRYIDQIAIIADQRKFVSALIVPVYGFVKEYAEEKGIKYKDMEELLKHPKIVGLFRARIDTLQQQFAHYEQIKRFTLLPEPFSMERGELTNTLKLKRSVVAKNYSEQIEKMYEENEK
;
A
#
# COMPACT_ATOMS: atom_id res chain seq x y z
N MET A 1 -22.84 -4.47 16.29
CA MET A 1 -21.65 -5.31 16.53
C MET A 1 -21.02 -4.86 17.82
N THR A 2 -20.38 -5.74 18.59
CA THR A 2 -19.69 -5.33 19.83
C THR A 2 -18.26 -4.93 19.46
N TYR A 3 -17.84 -3.74 19.89
CA TYR A 3 -16.50 -3.22 19.65
C TYR A 3 -15.62 -3.48 20.86
N HIS A 4 -14.43 -3.99 20.63
CA HIS A 4 -13.48 -4.33 21.66
C HIS A 4 -12.21 -3.53 21.51
N HIS A 5 -11.60 -3.14 22.63
CA HIS A 5 -10.25 -2.58 22.65
C HIS A 5 -9.24 -3.55 22.02
N LEU A 6 -8.21 -3.06 21.32
CA LEU A 6 -7.25 -3.95 20.64
C LEU A 6 -6.55 -4.91 21.62
N SER A 7 -6.34 -4.52 22.88
CA SER A 7 -5.72 -5.37 23.91
C SER A 7 -6.46 -6.68 24.18
N VAL A 8 -7.77 -6.72 23.97
CA VAL A 8 -8.62 -7.90 24.21
C VAL A 8 -9.24 -8.45 22.93
N LEU A 9 -9.07 -7.80 21.80
CA LEU A 9 -9.80 -8.10 20.56
C LEU A 9 -9.62 -9.56 20.13
N VAL A 10 -8.39 -10.06 20.06
CA VAL A 10 -8.11 -11.45 19.63
C VAL A 10 -8.71 -12.45 20.60
N HIS A 11 -8.65 -12.17 21.90
CA HIS A 11 -9.23 -13.03 22.94
C HIS A 11 -10.76 -13.09 22.81
N ARG A 12 -11.42 -11.95 22.63
CA ARG A 12 -12.88 -11.91 22.43
C ARG A 12 -13.33 -12.59 21.13
N GLN A 13 -12.52 -12.53 20.10
CA GLN A 13 -12.81 -13.27 18.86
C GLN A 13 -12.60 -14.78 19.04
N ALA A 14 -11.62 -15.21 19.86
CA ALA A 14 -11.44 -16.62 20.19
C ALA A 14 -12.63 -17.19 20.98
N GLU A 15 -13.18 -16.43 21.92
CA GLU A 15 -14.42 -16.82 22.64
C GLU A 15 -15.58 -17.04 21.66
N LYS A 16 -15.67 -16.26 20.58
CA LYS A 16 -16.74 -16.34 19.60
C LYS A 16 -16.54 -17.44 18.55
N TYR A 17 -15.30 -17.62 18.07
CA TYR A 17 -15.02 -18.44 16.89
C TYR A 17 -14.26 -19.75 17.19
N GLY A 18 -13.66 -19.89 18.36
CA GLY A 18 -13.04 -21.14 18.83
C GLY A 18 -11.97 -21.66 17.86
N ASP A 19 -12.19 -22.85 17.34
CA ASP A 19 -11.25 -23.52 16.43
C ASP A 19 -11.41 -23.17 14.95
N LYS A 20 -12.30 -22.21 14.61
CA LYS A 20 -12.33 -21.64 13.25
C LYS A 20 -10.96 -21.02 12.93
N VAL A 21 -10.53 -21.13 11.67
CA VAL A 21 -9.24 -20.59 11.22
C VAL A 21 -9.26 -19.07 11.24
N ALA A 22 -8.30 -18.47 11.95
CA ALA A 22 -8.07 -17.03 12.01
C ALA A 22 -7.01 -16.58 10.99
N LEU A 23 -5.86 -17.27 11.02
CA LEU A 23 -4.72 -16.96 10.16
C LEU A 23 -4.30 -18.19 9.37
N LYS A 24 -3.70 -17.97 8.20
CA LYS A 24 -2.97 -19.00 7.45
C LYS A 24 -1.67 -18.41 6.90
N TYR A 25 -0.64 -19.22 6.86
CA TYR A 25 0.62 -18.90 6.18
C TYR A 25 1.15 -20.12 5.44
N ARG A 26 2.02 -19.89 4.44
CA ARG A 26 2.61 -20.97 3.67
C ARG A 26 3.89 -21.45 4.35
N ASP A 27 3.98 -22.73 4.65
CA ASP A 27 5.23 -23.39 4.97
C ASP A 27 5.96 -23.76 3.67
N TYR A 28 7.17 -23.24 3.49
CA TYR A 28 7.96 -23.43 2.27
C TYR A 28 8.72 -24.76 2.22
N GLU A 29 8.88 -25.44 3.35
CA GLU A 29 9.50 -26.77 3.39
C GLU A 29 8.50 -27.83 2.91
N THR A 30 7.28 -27.77 3.40
CA THR A 30 6.22 -28.73 3.04
C THR A 30 5.34 -28.26 1.89
N ALA A 31 5.45 -27.03 1.46
CA ALA A 31 4.59 -26.33 0.49
C ALA A 31 3.09 -26.33 0.89
N GLN A 32 2.79 -26.49 2.17
CA GLN A 32 1.42 -26.51 2.69
C GLN A 32 1.03 -25.18 3.33
N TRP A 33 -0.27 -24.90 3.35
CA TRP A 33 -0.85 -23.80 4.08
C TRP A 33 -1.17 -24.22 5.50
N ILE A 34 -0.43 -23.68 6.48
CA ILE A 34 -0.59 -23.99 7.90
C ILE A 34 -1.69 -23.09 8.47
N PRO A 35 -2.79 -23.68 8.96
CA PRO A 35 -3.85 -22.93 9.63
C PRO A 35 -3.51 -22.65 11.08
N ILE A 36 -3.94 -21.48 11.57
CA ILE A 36 -3.91 -21.10 12.99
C ILE A 36 -5.35 -20.76 13.37
N SER A 37 -5.91 -21.49 14.32
CA SER A 37 -7.27 -21.22 14.81
C SER A 37 -7.32 -19.98 15.71
N TRP A 38 -8.52 -19.43 15.95
CA TRP A 38 -8.69 -18.33 16.89
C TRP A 38 -8.21 -18.69 18.30
N ASN A 39 -8.47 -19.93 18.76
CA ASN A 39 -7.97 -20.42 20.05
C ASN A 39 -6.44 -20.45 20.09
N GLN A 40 -5.79 -20.96 19.04
CA GLN A 40 -4.33 -20.97 18.94
C GLN A 40 -3.77 -19.56 18.88
N PHE A 41 -4.38 -18.69 18.07
CA PHE A 41 -3.96 -17.30 17.96
C PHE A 41 -4.04 -16.58 19.32
N SER A 42 -5.18 -16.71 20.03
CA SER A 42 -5.37 -16.12 21.35
C SER A 42 -4.38 -16.68 22.39
N GLY A 43 -4.13 -17.99 22.38
CA GLY A 43 -3.16 -18.63 23.25
C GLY A 43 -1.74 -18.08 23.03
N THR A 44 -1.32 -17.96 21.77
CA THR A 44 0.00 -17.41 21.41
C THR A 44 0.12 -15.93 21.78
N VAL A 45 -0.93 -15.13 21.56
CA VAL A 45 -0.95 -13.71 21.99
C VAL A 45 -0.80 -13.59 23.51
N ARG A 46 -1.48 -14.45 24.29
CA ARG A 46 -1.37 -14.46 25.76
C ARG A 46 0.06 -14.81 26.19
N GLN A 47 0.64 -15.85 25.58
CA GLN A 47 2.02 -16.25 25.88
C GLN A 47 3.01 -15.14 25.52
N THR A 48 2.83 -14.46 24.38
CA THR A 48 3.60 -13.28 23.98
C THR A 48 3.47 -12.14 25.00
N ALA A 49 2.25 -11.88 25.48
CA ALA A 49 2.01 -10.86 26.50
C ALA A 49 2.74 -11.19 27.82
N ASN A 50 2.70 -12.44 28.27
CA ASN A 50 3.44 -12.89 29.43
C ASN A 50 4.96 -12.78 29.24
N ALA A 51 5.47 -13.11 28.04
CA ALA A 51 6.88 -12.96 27.72
C ALA A 51 7.33 -11.49 27.75
N PHE A 52 6.48 -10.56 27.35
CA PHE A 52 6.76 -9.12 27.51
C PHE A 52 6.87 -8.69 28.98
N VAL A 53 6.01 -9.20 29.84
CA VAL A 53 6.13 -8.95 31.28
C VAL A 53 7.44 -9.51 31.83
N ALA A 54 7.79 -10.75 31.46
CA ALA A 54 9.06 -11.39 31.87
C ALA A 54 10.29 -10.62 31.36
N LEU A 55 10.20 -10.03 30.17
CA LEU A 55 11.24 -9.18 29.57
C LEU A 55 11.35 -7.80 30.24
N GLY A 56 10.38 -7.43 31.10
CA GLY A 56 10.35 -6.14 31.78
C GLY A 56 9.88 -5.00 30.89
N VAL A 57 8.98 -5.27 29.95
CA VAL A 57 8.32 -4.24 29.13
C VAL A 57 7.35 -3.46 29.99
N GLU A 58 7.41 -2.13 29.90
CA GLU A 58 6.56 -1.21 30.64
C GLU A 58 5.35 -0.74 29.79
N GLU A 59 4.34 -0.16 30.47
CA GLU A 59 3.19 0.45 29.79
C GLU A 59 3.63 1.64 28.94
N GLN A 60 3.07 1.77 27.73
CA GLN A 60 3.41 2.78 26.73
C GLN A 60 4.89 2.77 26.28
N GLU A 61 5.58 1.67 26.54
CA GLU A 61 6.93 1.44 26.00
C GLU A 61 6.88 1.08 24.51
N ASN A 62 7.86 1.58 23.76
CA ASN A 62 7.98 1.39 22.32
C ASN A 62 8.69 0.08 21.97
N ILE A 63 8.00 -0.79 21.23
CA ILE A 63 8.51 -2.08 20.74
C ILE A 63 8.68 -2.00 19.23
N GLY A 64 9.88 -2.30 18.73
CA GLY A 64 10.15 -2.30 17.28
C GLY A 64 9.84 -3.64 16.61
N ILE A 65 9.31 -3.60 15.38
CA ILE A 65 9.12 -4.78 14.52
C ILE A 65 9.72 -4.50 13.15
N PHE A 66 10.83 -5.17 12.83
CA PHE A 66 11.57 -5.04 11.57
C PHE A 66 11.50 -6.37 10.80
N SER A 67 10.45 -6.58 10.04
CA SER A 67 10.17 -7.86 9.39
C SER A 67 9.28 -7.71 8.16
N GLN A 68 9.32 -8.70 7.28
CA GLN A 68 8.25 -8.97 6.31
C GLN A 68 6.97 -9.38 7.05
N ASN A 69 5.87 -9.52 6.29
CA ASN A 69 4.61 -10.03 6.86
C ASN A 69 4.81 -11.48 7.32
N LYS A 70 4.51 -11.75 8.59
CA LYS A 70 4.59 -13.06 9.24
C LYS A 70 3.49 -13.20 10.30
N PRO A 71 3.09 -14.41 10.71
CA PRO A 71 2.16 -14.59 11.83
C PRO A 71 2.67 -13.95 13.14
N GLU A 72 3.97 -14.03 13.39
CA GLU A 72 4.64 -13.48 14.58
C GLU A 72 4.40 -11.99 14.74
N TRP A 73 4.24 -11.27 13.63
CA TRP A 73 3.90 -9.86 13.65
C TRP A 73 2.60 -9.59 14.45
N PHE A 74 1.57 -10.38 14.19
CA PHE A 74 0.29 -10.25 14.90
C PHE A 74 0.41 -10.67 16.37
N TYR A 75 1.23 -11.67 16.68
CA TYR A 75 1.48 -12.08 18.06
C TYR A 75 2.14 -10.95 18.85
N VAL A 76 3.14 -10.30 18.27
CA VAL A 76 3.84 -9.16 18.89
C VAL A 76 2.92 -7.95 19.02
N ASP A 77 2.17 -7.57 17.96
CA ASP A 77 1.25 -6.43 18.01
C ASP A 77 0.23 -6.62 19.16
N PHE A 78 -0.51 -7.72 19.16
CA PHE A 78 -1.58 -7.94 20.14
C PHE A 78 -1.07 -8.30 21.55
N GLY A 79 0.07 -8.94 21.66
CA GLY A 79 0.76 -9.15 22.94
C GLY A 79 1.26 -7.84 23.56
N ALA A 80 1.78 -6.92 22.74
CA ALA A 80 2.17 -5.59 23.16
C ALA A 80 0.93 -4.77 23.61
N PHE A 81 -0.16 -4.79 22.84
CA PHE A 81 -1.41 -4.11 23.22
C PHE A 81 -2.00 -4.61 24.53
N ALA A 82 -1.93 -5.91 24.82
CA ALA A 82 -2.34 -6.47 26.10
C ALA A 82 -1.49 -5.96 27.27
N ASN A 83 -0.25 -5.55 26.99
CA ASN A 83 0.63 -4.90 27.96
C ASN A 83 0.55 -3.37 27.94
N ARG A 84 -0.35 -2.76 27.13
CA ARG A 84 -0.43 -1.32 26.90
C ARG A 84 0.87 -0.74 26.31
N ALA A 85 1.67 -1.59 25.66
CA ALA A 85 2.87 -1.16 24.95
C ALA A 85 2.54 -0.72 23.50
N VAL A 86 3.44 0.03 22.91
CA VAL A 86 3.28 0.67 21.58
C VAL A 86 4.13 -0.06 20.57
N THR A 87 3.59 -0.43 19.40
CA THR A 87 4.40 -1.07 18.38
C THR A 87 4.81 -0.10 17.27
N ILE A 88 6.07 -0.20 16.86
CA ILE A 88 6.69 0.62 15.84
C ILE A 88 7.18 -0.28 14.71
N PRO A 89 6.46 -0.31 13.59
CA PRO A 89 6.84 -1.13 12.45
C PRO A 89 7.93 -0.46 11.59
N PHE A 90 8.88 -1.26 11.14
CA PHE A 90 9.92 -0.89 10.19
C PHE A 90 9.64 -1.57 8.85
N TYR A 91 9.85 -0.85 7.75
CA TYR A 91 9.82 -1.51 6.45
C TYR A 91 10.91 -2.58 6.38
N ALA A 92 10.54 -3.77 5.91
CA ALA A 92 11.47 -4.90 5.79
C ALA A 92 12.72 -4.59 4.96
N THR A 93 12.65 -3.57 4.11
CA THR A 93 13.71 -3.07 3.23
C THR A 93 14.41 -1.82 3.76
N SER A 94 14.12 -1.40 5.00
CA SER A 94 14.78 -0.23 5.59
C SER A 94 16.29 -0.44 5.67
N SER A 95 17.04 0.61 5.30
CA SER A 95 18.49 0.59 5.46
C SER A 95 18.89 0.66 6.93
N PRO A 96 20.12 0.24 7.29
CA PRO A 96 20.63 0.38 8.65
C PRO A 96 20.51 1.81 9.19
N ALA A 97 20.81 2.83 8.39
CA ALA A 97 20.69 4.23 8.79
C ALA A 97 19.23 4.65 9.09
N GLN A 98 18.27 4.18 8.30
CA GLN A 98 16.85 4.42 8.55
C GLN A 98 16.40 3.72 9.85
N ALA A 99 16.81 2.48 10.06
CA ALA A 99 16.51 1.74 11.27
C ALA A 99 17.12 2.43 12.50
N GLN A 100 18.37 2.84 12.43
CA GLN A 100 19.07 3.56 13.50
C GLN A 100 18.33 4.85 13.90
N TYR A 101 17.91 5.62 12.90
CA TYR A 101 17.15 6.84 13.14
C TYR A 101 15.87 6.55 13.96
N ILE A 102 15.07 5.58 13.52
CA ILE A 102 13.80 5.24 14.19
C ILE A 102 14.04 4.70 15.61
N ILE A 103 15.02 3.81 15.79
CA ILE A 103 15.36 3.25 17.09
C ILE A 103 15.75 4.35 18.08
N ASN A 104 16.59 5.29 17.65
CA ASN A 104 17.06 6.38 18.50
C ASN A 104 15.96 7.42 18.77
N ASP A 105 15.15 7.79 17.77
CA ASP A 105 14.05 8.74 17.94
C ASP A 105 12.97 8.18 18.87
N ALA A 106 12.59 6.91 18.67
CA ALA A 106 11.57 6.23 19.46
C ALA A 106 12.09 5.60 20.76
N GLN A 107 13.41 5.60 21.01
CA GLN A 107 14.03 5.01 22.20
C GLN A 107 13.65 3.54 22.40
N ILE A 108 13.73 2.75 21.32
CA ILE A 108 13.35 1.33 21.31
C ILE A 108 14.39 0.51 22.10
N ARG A 109 13.91 -0.27 23.09
CA ARG A 109 14.74 -1.22 23.85
C ARG A 109 14.78 -2.60 23.22
N PHE A 110 13.66 -3.06 22.67
CA PHE A 110 13.46 -4.40 22.12
C PHE A 110 13.02 -4.29 20.66
N LEU A 111 13.78 -4.94 19.78
CA LEU A 111 13.52 -4.96 18.35
C LEU A 111 13.34 -6.40 17.86
N PHE A 112 12.14 -6.72 17.39
CA PHE A 112 11.84 -7.97 16.72
C PHE A 112 12.31 -7.91 15.26
N VAL A 113 13.12 -8.86 14.83
CA VAL A 113 13.70 -8.90 13.48
C VAL A 113 13.26 -10.16 12.73
N GLY A 114 12.91 -10.01 11.44
CA GLY A 114 12.31 -11.08 10.64
C GLY A 114 13.28 -12.11 10.15
N GLU A 115 14.08 -11.76 9.15
CA GLU A 115 14.98 -12.64 8.40
C GLU A 115 16.42 -12.13 8.47
N GLN A 116 17.36 -12.82 7.79
CA GLN A 116 18.78 -12.52 7.85
C GLN A 116 19.10 -11.04 7.57
N TYR A 117 18.50 -10.46 6.53
CA TYR A 117 18.75 -9.06 6.19
C TYR A 117 18.41 -8.10 7.34
N GLN A 118 17.23 -8.28 7.96
CA GLN A 118 16.79 -7.39 9.05
C GLN A 118 17.67 -7.58 10.29
N TYR A 119 18.07 -8.82 10.58
CA TYR A 119 19.02 -9.10 11.65
C TYR A 119 20.37 -8.43 11.39
N ASP A 120 20.97 -8.63 10.21
CA ASP A 120 22.27 -8.07 9.85
C ASP A 120 22.24 -6.53 9.89
N ALA A 121 21.17 -5.93 9.35
CA ALA A 121 20.96 -4.49 9.38
C ALA A 121 20.86 -3.95 10.81
N ALA A 122 20.06 -4.59 11.67
CA ALA A 122 19.87 -4.19 13.06
C ALA A 122 21.14 -4.42 13.90
N PHE A 123 21.81 -5.56 13.72
CA PHE A 123 23.03 -5.86 14.46
C PHE A 123 24.19 -4.94 14.07
N SER A 124 24.28 -4.54 12.79
CA SER A 124 25.33 -3.59 12.33
C SER A 124 25.27 -2.23 13.02
N ILE A 125 24.09 -1.82 13.51
CA ILE A 125 23.86 -0.53 14.18
C ILE A 125 23.66 -0.69 15.69
N PHE A 126 23.70 -1.90 16.24
CA PHE A 126 23.38 -2.20 17.64
C PHE A 126 24.20 -1.32 18.60
N GLY A 127 25.50 -1.22 18.37
CA GLY A 127 26.40 -0.39 19.19
C GLY A 127 26.21 1.13 19.05
N PHE A 128 25.42 1.58 18.06
CA PHE A 128 25.13 2.99 17.82
C PHE A 128 23.73 3.41 18.32
N CYS A 129 22.97 2.45 18.85
CA CYS A 129 21.62 2.66 19.38
C CYS A 129 21.64 2.49 20.90
N THR A 130 21.80 3.58 21.65
CA THR A 130 22.01 3.53 23.11
C THR A 130 20.84 2.97 23.90
N SER A 131 19.61 3.06 23.37
CA SER A 131 18.43 2.47 23.99
C SER A 131 18.26 0.98 23.70
N LEU A 132 18.79 0.48 22.58
CA LEU A 132 18.56 -0.89 22.12
C LEU A 132 19.31 -1.89 23.01
N GLN A 133 18.56 -2.78 23.65
CA GLN A 133 19.08 -3.77 24.59
C GLN A 133 19.11 -5.17 24.00
N GLN A 134 18.13 -5.52 23.17
CA GLN A 134 18.00 -6.88 22.66
C GLN A 134 17.32 -6.94 21.31
N LEU A 135 17.81 -7.83 20.44
CA LEU A 135 17.11 -8.28 19.23
C LEU A 135 16.40 -9.59 19.54
N ILE A 136 15.16 -9.73 19.08
CA ILE A 136 14.38 -10.96 19.13
C ILE A 136 14.13 -11.42 17.68
N ILE A 137 14.66 -12.59 17.32
CA ILE A 137 14.75 -13.06 15.94
C ILE A 137 13.59 -14.02 15.66
N PHE A 138 12.73 -13.69 14.70
CA PHE A 138 11.58 -14.54 14.36
C PHE A 138 11.96 -15.87 13.73
N ASP A 139 12.94 -15.86 12.83
CA ASP A 139 13.29 -17.02 12.03
C ASP A 139 14.54 -17.75 12.58
N ARG A 140 14.35 -19.01 12.96
CA ARG A 140 15.46 -19.88 13.43
C ARG A 140 16.55 -20.13 12.39
N SER A 141 16.26 -19.91 11.09
CA SER A 141 17.26 -20.03 10.03
C SER A 141 18.27 -18.88 10.00
N VAL A 142 17.99 -17.78 10.72
CA VAL A 142 18.90 -16.64 10.84
C VAL A 142 20.17 -17.08 11.58
N VAL A 143 21.32 -16.86 10.95
CA VAL A 143 22.63 -17.12 11.56
C VAL A 143 23.09 -15.86 12.28
N LYS A 144 23.23 -15.94 13.60
CA LYS A 144 23.72 -14.84 14.42
C LYS A 144 25.22 -14.60 14.20
N ASP A 145 25.63 -13.33 14.22
CA ASP A 145 27.05 -12.96 14.25
C ASP A 145 27.71 -13.59 15.50
N PRO A 146 28.90 -14.17 15.41
CA PRO A 146 29.59 -14.77 16.56
C PRO A 146 29.83 -13.83 17.75
N ARG A 147 29.80 -12.51 17.52
CA ARG A 147 29.95 -11.48 18.56
C ARG A 147 28.60 -11.16 19.26
N ASP A 148 27.49 -11.66 18.73
CA ASP A 148 26.17 -11.41 19.28
C ASP A 148 25.84 -12.39 20.42
N VAL A 149 25.99 -11.89 21.63
CA VAL A 149 25.71 -12.65 22.86
C VAL A 149 24.37 -12.27 23.51
N SER A 150 23.68 -11.25 22.98
CA SER A 150 22.48 -10.68 23.61
C SER A 150 21.17 -11.04 22.89
N SER A 151 21.20 -11.30 21.58
CA SER A 151 20.00 -11.62 20.81
C SER A 151 19.50 -13.02 21.11
N ILE A 152 18.16 -13.15 21.17
CA ILE A 152 17.48 -14.42 21.38
C ILE A 152 16.55 -14.72 20.19
N TYR A 153 16.20 -15.99 20.01
CA TYR A 153 15.18 -16.35 19.04
C TYR A 153 13.78 -16.22 19.63
N PHE A 154 12.78 -16.12 18.77
CA PHE A 154 11.39 -15.88 19.17
C PHE A 154 10.82 -16.98 20.06
N ASP A 155 11.15 -18.24 19.84
CA ASP A 155 10.76 -19.34 20.71
C ASP A 155 11.41 -19.28 22.10
N GLU A 156 12.66 -18.77 22.21
CA GLU A 156 13.30 -18.50 23.49
C GLU A 156 12.59 -17.35 24.23
N PHE A 157 12.20 -16.29 23.51
CA PHE A 157 11.37 -15.23 24.05
C PHE A 157 10.01 -15.77 24.52
N MET A 158 9.33 -16.60 23.70
CA MET A 158 8.06 -17.21 24.05
C MET A 158 8.16 -18.09 25.31
N ALA A 159 9.26 -18.84 25.45
CA ALA A 159 9.51 -19.69 26.62
C ALA A 159 9.63 -18.86 27.93
N MET A 160 10.04 -17.59 27.87
CA MET A 160 10.02 -16.71 29.04
C MET A 160 8.61 -16.48 29.60
N GLY A 161 7.59 -16.57 28.75
CA GLY A 161 6.18 -16.43 29.15
C GLY A 161 5.52 -17.72 29.61
N GLU A 162 6.21 -18.86 29.58
CA GLU A 162 5.66 -20.14 29.99
C GLU A 162 5.68 -20.31 31.50
N GLY A 163 4.59 -20.85 32.03
CA GLY A 163 4.51 -21.31 33.43
C GLY A 163 4.67 -20.24 34.52
N LEU A 164 4.65 -18.95 34.16
CA LEU A 164 4.88 -17.84 35.06
C LEU A 164 3.57 -17.15 35.48
N PRO A 165 3.47 -16.60 36.71
CA PRO A 165 2.29 -15.89 37.18
C PRO A 165 2.17 -14.47 36.64
N HIS A 166 2.56 -14.27 35.36
CA HIS A 166 2.48 -12.95 34.72
C HIS A 166 1.08 -12.62 34.19
N ASN A 167 0.18 -13.60 34.19
CA ASN A 167 -1.22 -13.41 33.79
C ASN A 167 -1.88 -12.27 34.58
N ASP A 168 -1.70 -12.23 35.90
CA ASP A 168 -2.31 -11.23 36.77
C ASP A 168 -1.85 -9.81 36.34
N THR A 169 -0.56 -9.62 36.05
CA THR A 169 -0.03 -8.34 35.55
C THR A 169 -0.63 -7.96 34.20
N VAL A 170 -0.77 -8.91 33.27
CA VAL A 170 -1.37 -8.67 31.95
C VAL A 170 -2.85 -8.32 32.11
N GLU A 171 -3.57 -9.01 32.97
CA GLU A 171 -4.99 -8.74 33.25
C GLU A 171 -5.17 -7.34 33.84
N GLU A 172 -4.39 -6.96 34.86
CA GLU A 172 -4.40 -5.63 35.45
C GLU A 172 -4.11 -4.52 34.42
N ARG A 173 -3.12 -4.72 33.54
CA ARG A 173 -2.78 -3.77 32.46
C ARG A 173 -3.93 -3.66 31.47
N THR A 174 -4.53 -4.79 31.10
CA THR A 174 -5.65 -4.85 30.15
C THR A 174 -6.90 -4.16 30.72
N GLU A 175 -7.20 -4.33 32.03
CA GLU A 175 -8.32 -3.66 32.70
C GLU A 175 -8.15 -2.14 32.74
N ARG A 176 -6.89 -1.66 32.86
CA ARG A 176 -6.55 -0.22 32.84
C ARG A 176 -6.35 0.34 31.43
N ALA A 177 -6.45 -0.48 30.39
CA ALA A 177 -6.23 -0.03 29.01
C ALA A 177 -7.22 1.06 28.61
N SER A 178 -6.68 2.13 28.02
CA SER A 178 -7.45 3.30 27.59
C SER A 178 -7.48 3.40 26.07
N TYR A 179 -8.58 3.86 25.54
CA TYR A 179 -8.64 4.22 24.10
C TYR A 179 -7.72 5.38 23.74
N ASP A 180 -7.25 6.14 24.71
CA ASP A 180 -6.25 7.21 24.55
C ASP A 180 -4.80 6.70 24.62
N ASP A 181 -4.58 5.43 24.97
CA ASP A 181 -3.26 4.82 24.86
C ASP A 181 -2.81 4.80 23.38
N LEU A 182 -1.51 5.00 23.17
CA LEU A 182 -0.91 4.77 21.85
C LEU A 182 -0.92 3.28 21.53
N ALA A 183 -1.39 2.95 20.33
CA ALA A 183 -1.29 1.59 19.78
C ALA A 183 -0.04 1.46 18.90
N ASN A 184 0.14 2.41 17.98
CA ASN A 184 1.26 2.38 17.03
C ASN A 184 1.86 3.78 16.82
N ILE A 185 3.15 3.80 16.46
CA ILE A 185 3.80 4.96 15.87
C ILE A 185 4.32 4.54 14.50
N LEU A 186 3.72 5.08 13.44
CA LEU A 186 4.08 4.74 12.06
C LEU A 186 4.98 5.82 11.46
N TYR A 187 6.23 5.47 11.15
CA TYR A 187 7.16 6.41 10.55
C TYR A 187 6.92 6.56 9.06
N THR A 188 6.58 7.77 8.64
CA THR A 188 6.38 8.12 7.23
C THR A 188 7.58 8.88 6.69
N SER A 189 8.05 8.51 5.51
CA SER A 189 9.09 9.28 4.80
C SER A 189 8.44 10.54 4.23
N GLY A 190 8.66 11.69 4.89
CA GLY A 190 8.33 12.97 4.30
C GLY A 190 9.11 13.20 2.99
N THR A 191 8.53 13.94 2.04
CA THR A 191 9.17 14.28 0.76
C THR A 191 10.40 15.19 0.95
N THR A 192 10.57 15.81 2.12
CA THR A 192 11.53 16.91 2.35
C THR A 192 12.39 16.78 3.62
N GLY A 193 12.41 15.64 4.32
CA GLY A 193 13.14 15.57 5.58
C GLY A 193 13.21 14.18 6.21
N GLU A 194 13.63 14.15 7.48
CA GLU A 194 13.65 12.94 8.30
C GLU A 194 12.24 12.35 8.46
N PRO A 195 12.12 11.02 8.59
CA PRO A 195 10.83 10.37 8.83
C PRO A 195 10.15 10.92 10.08
N LYS A 196 8.83 11.09 10.03
CA LYS A 196 8.00 11.52 11.15
C LYS A 196 7.17 10.35 11.67
N GLY A 197 7.18 10.13 12.97
CA GLY A 197 6.36 9.09 13.61
C GLY A 197 4.93 9.58 13.83
N VAL A 198 3.98 9.08 13.04
CA VAL A 198 2.55 9.36 13.20
C VAL A 198 2.00 8.58 14.38
N MET A 199 1.44 9.26 15.36
CA MET A 199 0.87 8.65 16.57
C MET A 199 -0.56 8.17 16.33
N LEU A 200 -0.79 6.86 16.41
CA LEU A 200 -2.11 6.26 16.27
C LEU A 200 -2.55 5.63 17.61
N HIS A 201 -3.65 6.16 18.15
CA HIS A 201 -4.24 5.71 19.40
C HIS A 201 -5.21 4.55 19.16
N HIS A 202 -5.52 3.77 20.18
CA HIS A 202 -6.53 2.71 20.09
C HIS A 202 -7.89 3.24 19.63
N SER A 203 -8.25 4.46 20.04
CA SER A 203 -9.48 5.16 19.60
C SER A 203 -9.55 5.36 18.09
N CYS A 204 -8.42 5.61 17.43
CA CYS A 204 -8.39 5.80 15.98
C CYS A 204 -8.81 4.53 15.23
N TYR A 205 -8.29 3.36 15.65
CA TYR A 205 -8.66 2.07 15.06
C TYR A 205 -10.11 1.69 15.37
N LEU A 206 -10.56 1.94 16.60
CA LEU A 206 -11.95 1.68 16.97
C LEU A 206 -12.92 2.48 16.10
N GLU A 207 -12.65 3.76 15.89
CA GLU A 207 -13.47 4.61 15.02
C GLU A 207 -13.42 4.13 13.55
N GLN A 208 -12.27 3.65 13.08
CA GLN A 208 -12.18 3.01 11.76
C GLN A 208 -13.05 1.76 11.66
N PHE A 209 -13.17 0.96 12.71
CA PHE A 209 -14.08 -0.19 12.71
C PHE A 209 -15.53 0.25 12.57
N HIS A 210 -15.93 1.28 13.34
CA HIS A 210 -17.29 1.85 13.25
C HIS A 210 -17.62 2.33 11.84
N THR A 211 -16.77 3.16 11.26
CA THR A 211 -17.00 3.75 9.94
C THR A 211 -17.04 2.71 8.82
N HIS A 212 -16.20 1.66 8.94
CA HIS A 212 -16.17 0.59 7.93
C HIS A 212 -17.31 -0.41 8.11
N ASP A 213 -17.79 -0.67 9.33
CA ASP A 213 -18.98 -1.49 9.55
C ASP A 213 -20.21 -0.90 8.84
N ASP A 214 -20.36 0.43 8.87
CA ASP A 214 -21.43 1.13 8.20
C ASP A 214 -21.25 1.16 6.67
N ARG A 215 -20.01 1.10 6.18
CA ARG A 215 -19.69 1.25 4.75
C ARG A 215 -19.50 -0.08 4.02
N LEU A 216 -18.79 -1.04 4.60
CA LEU A 216 -18.45 -2.32 3.98
C LEU A 216 -19.41 -3.42 4.42
N THR A 217 -20.69 -3.21 4.15
CA THR A 217 -21.79 -4.05 4.67
C THR A 217 -21.79 -5.50 4.16
N THR A 218 -21.09 -5.79 3.07
CA THR A 218 -20.96 -7.16 2.52
C THR A 218 -19.83 -7.96 3.17
N MET A 219 -18.95 -7.30 3.96
CA MET A 219 -17.85 -7.96 4.65
C MET A 219 -18.33 -8.76 5.84
N SER A 220 -17.94 -10.03 5.93
CA SER A 220 -18.39 -10.95 6.97
C SER A 220 -17.30 -11.93 7.40
N ASP A 221 -17.56 -12.69 8.46
CA ASP A 221 -16.68 -13.76 8.96
C ASP A 221 -16.56 -14.98 8.03
N LYS A 222 -17.24 -14.98 6.88
CA LYS A 222 -17.11 -15.99 5.83
C LYS A 222 -16.06 -15.62 4.79
N ASP A 223 -15.60 -14.37 4.83
CA ASP A 223 -14.61 -13.86 3.90
C ASP A 223 -13.20 -14.37 4.22
N VAL A 224 -12.37 -14.39 3.19
CA VAL A 224 -10.94 -14.70 3.26
C VAL A 224 -10.17 -13.54 2.69
N SER A 225 -9.35 -12.91 3.51
CA SER A 225 -8.49 -11.80 3.09
C SER A 225 -7.07 -12.29 2.85
N MET A 226 -6.47 -11.88 1.74
CA MET A 226 -5.04 -12.08 1.49
C MET A 226 -4.27 -10.84 1.93
N ASN A 227 -3.35 -11.01 2.88
CA ASN A 227 -2.40 -9.99 3.32
C ASN A 227 -1.12 -10.07 2.48
N PHE A 228 -0.81 -9.06 1.70
CA PHE A 228 0.43 -9.00 0.92
C PHE A 228 1.09 -7.62 0.86
N LEU A 229 0.34 -6.54 1.09
CA LEU A 229 0.96 -5.24 1.28
C LEU A 229 1.70 -5.21 2.62
N PRO A 230 2.73 -4.37 2.79
CA PRO A 230 3.49 -4.34 4.04
C PRO A 230 2.62 -3.96 5.25
N LEU A 231 2.68 -4.75 6.32
CA LEU A 231 2.06 -4.43 7.62
C LEU A 231 2.65 -3.16 8.28
N THR A 232 3.75 -2.68 7.76
CA THR A 232 4.34 -1.39 8.12
C THR A 232 3.48 -0.21 7.65
N HIS A 233 2.73 -0.39 6.56
CA HIS A 233 1.86 0.64 6.01
C HIS A 233 0.48 0.60 6.65
N VAL A 234 -0.04 1.78 7.03
CA VAL A 234 -1.33 1.91 7.72
C VAL A 234 -2.48 1.24 6.98
N PHE A 235 -2.49 1.27 5.66
CA PHE A 235 -3.57 0.70 4.85
C PHE A 235 -3.72 -0.80 5.09
N GLU A 236 -2.64 -1.58 5.02
CA GLU A 236 -2.69 -3.01 5.28
C GLU A 236 -2.85 -3.32 6.77
N LYS A 237 -2.18 -2.56 7.64
CA LYS A 237 -2.26 -2.75 9.09
C LYS A 237 -3.68 -2.55 9.61
N ALA A 238 -4.30 -1.41 9.31
CA ALA A 238 -5.67 -1.11 9.72
C ALA A 238 -6.68 -2.08 9.08
N TRP A 239 -6.45 -2.50 7.83
CA TRP A 239 -7.24 -3.52 7.16
C TRP A 239 -7.19 -4.87 7.87
N CYS A 240 -6.00 -5.35 8.24
CA CYS A 240 -5.86 -6.61 8.98
C CYS A 240 -6.53 -6.54 10.36
N TYR A 241 -6.45 -5.40 11.06
CA TYR A 241 -7.14 -5.23 12.34
C TYR A 241 -8.66 -5.22 12.16
N LEU A 242 -9.17 -4.61 11.08
CA LEU A 242 -10.58 -4.69 10.71
C LEU A 242 -10.99 -6.13 10.38
N CYS A 243 -10.17 -6.88 9.64
CA CYS A 243 -10.40 -8.30 9.36
C CYS A 243 -10.51 -9.12 10.66
N ILE A 244 -9.61 -8.88 11.62
CA ILE A 244 -9.65 -9.51 12.94
C ILE A 244 -10.95 -9.12 13.67
N HIS A 245 -11.33 -7.85 13.67
CA HIS A 245 -12.58 -7.37 14.26
C HIS A 245 -13.82 -8.05 13.65
N LYS A 246 -13.83 -8.27 12.34
CA LYS A 246 -14.94 -8.93 11.61
C LYS A 246 -14.92 -10.45 11.70
N GLY A 247 -13.86 -11.07 12.23
CA GLY A 247 -13.68 -12.53 12.25
C GLY A 247 -13.32 -13.13 10.88
N VAL A 248 -12.80 -12.32 9.97
CA VAL A 248 -12.32 -12.72 8.62
C VAL A 248 -11.02 -13.50 8.76
N GLN A 249 -10.90 -14.59 8.00
CA GLN A 249 -9.65 -15.34 7.90
C GLN A 249 -8.61 -14.53 7.12
N ILE A 250 -7.40 -14.37 7.67
CA ILE A 250 -6.28 -13.71 7.00
C ILE A 250 -5.28 -14.76 6.51
N CYS A 251 -4.98 -14.73 5.20
CA CYS A 251 -3.94 -15.55 4.59
C CYS A 251 -2.71 -14.67 4.30
N ILE A 252 -1.59 -14.97 4.92
CA ILE A 252 -0.39 -14.14 4.92
C ILE A 252 0.53 -14.56 3.78
N ASN A 253 0.82 -13.65 2.86
CA ASN A 253 1.85 -13.81 1.84
C ASN A 253 3.20 -13.43 2.44
N LEU A 254 4.02 -14.43 2.78
CA LEU A 254 5.31 -14.21 3.45
C LEU A 254 6.37 -13.59 2.53
N ARG A 255 6.32 -13.90 1.23
CA ARG A 255 7.31 -13.45 0.24
C ARG A 255 6.66 -12.61 -0.84
N PRO A 256 7.05 -11.34 -1.03
CA PRO A 256 6.47 -10.47 -2.05
C PRO A 256 6.55 -11.04 -3.48
N ALA A 257 7.58 -11.83 -3.79
CA ALA A 257 7.73 -12.47 -5.10
C ALA A 257 6.64 -13.49 -5.42
N ASP A 258 5.99 -14.08 -4.40
CA ASP A 258 5.06 -15.20 -4.55
C ASP A 258 3.60 -14.76 -4.71
N ILE A 259 3.32 -13.45 -4.77
CA ILE A 259 1.94 -12.92 -4.82
C ILE A 259 1.07 -13.60 -5.88
N GLN A 260 1.61 -13.87 -7.08
CA GLN A 260 0.85 -14.46 -8.17
C GLN A 260 0.48 -15.93 -7.88
N THR A 261 1.34 -16.67 -7.20
CA THR A 261 1.08 -18.04 -6.77
C THR A 261 0.12 -18.06 -5.60
N THR A 262 0.40 -17.23 -4.59
CA THR A 262 -0.42 -17.12 -3.38
C THR A 262 -1.87 -16.77 -3.69
N ILE A 263 -2.13 -15.77 -4.54
CA ILE A 263 -3.50 -15.37 -4.89
C ILE A 263 -4.28 -16.49 -5.58
N LYS A 264 -3.63 -17.30 -6.43
CA LYS A 264 -4.25 -18.44 -7.11
C LYS A 264 -4.53 -19.61 -6.17
N GLU A 265 -3.69 -19.81 -5.17
CA GLU A 265 -3.86 -20.86 -4.17
C GLU A 265 -4.95 -20.50 -3.15
N ILE A 266 -4.96 -19.27 -2.68
CA ILE A 266 -5.89 -18.77 -1.64
C ILE A 266 -7.26 -18.44 -2.22
N ARG A 267 -7.32 -17.85 -3.41
CA ARG A 267 -8.55 -17.37 -4.06
C ARG A 267 -9.34 -16.43 -3.13
N PRO A 268 -8.73 -15.31 -2.70
CA PRO A 268 -9.30 -14.47 -1.67
C PRO A 268 -10.63 -13.86 -2.11
N THR A 269 -11.51 -13.64 -1.13
CA THR A 269 -12.73 -12.85 -1.32
C THR A 269 -12.45 -11.36 -1.14
N LEU A 270 -11.44 -11.02 -0.35
CA LEU A 270 -11.00 -9.67 -0.02
C LEU A 270 -9.48 -9.55 -0.14
N MET A 271 -9.00 -8.40 -0.58
CA MET A 271 -7.57 -8.12 -0.65
C MET A 271 -7.35 -6.63 -0.84
N CYS A 272 -6.62 -6.00 0.08
CA CYS A 272 -6.12 -4.65 -0.18
C CYS A 272 -5.15 -4.66 -1.35
N SER A 273 -5.25 -3.67 -2.21
CA SER A 273 -4.40 -3.56 -3.40
C SER A 273 -3.99 -2.11 -3.67
N VAL A 274 -2.98 -1.96 -4.50
CA VAL A 274 -2.54 -0.68 -5.03
C VAL A 274 -2.82 -0.63 -6.53
N PRO A 275 -2.93 0.56 -7.15
CA PRO A 275 -3.22 0.68 -8.59
C PRO A 275 -2.30 -0.16 -9.48
N ARG A 276 -1.01 -0.27 -9.13
CA ARG A 276 -0.01 -1.05 -9.87
C ARG A 276 -0.38 -2.53 -10.05
N PHE A 277 -1.11 -3.12 -9.11
CA PHE A 277 -1.62 -4.48 -9.25
C PHE A 277 -2.61 -4.57 -10.43
N TRP A 278 -3.56 -3.65 -10.50
CA TRP A 278 -4.57 -3.62 -11.56
C TRP A 278 -4.02 -3.19 -12.92
N GLU A 279 -3.02 -2.30 -12.94
CA GLU A 279 -2.27 -1.96 -14.15
C GLU A 279 -1.62 -3.19 -14.78
N LYS A 280 -0.98 -4.04 -13.98
CA LYS A 280 -0.40 -5.31 -14.46
C LYS A 280 -1.46 -6.28 -14.98
N VAL A 281 -2.61 -6.38 -14.30
CA VAL A 281 -3.74 -7.19 -14.77
C VAL A 281 -4.25 -6.65 -16.12
N TYR A 282 -4.45 -5.35 -16.23
CA TYR A 282 -4.90 -4.70 -17.47
C TYR A 282 -3.92 -4.93 -18.62
N ALA A 283 -2.64 -4.68 -18.38
CA ALA A 283 -1.59 -4.88 -19.39
C ALA A 283 -1.56 -6.32 -19.90
N GLY A 284 -1.63 -7.32 -19.00
CA GLY A 284 -1.67 -8.73 -19.41
C GLY A 284 -2.92 -9.09 -20.22
N VAL A 285 -4.08 -8.48 -19.93
CA VAL A 285 -5.30 -8.70 -20.73
C VAL A 285 -5.16 -8.03 -22.11
N GLN A 286 -4.63 -6.80 -22.18
CA GLN A 286 -4.40 -6.12 -23.46
C GLN A 286 -3.41 -6.89 -24.35
N GLU A 287 -2.35 -7.42 -23.76
CA GLU A 287 -1.41 -8.29 -24.47
C GLU A 287 -2.12 -9.51 -25.05
N LYS A 288 -2.93 -10.20 -24.24
CA LYS A 288 -3.68 -11.37 -24.68
C LYS A 288 -4.66 -11.06 -25.81
N ILE A 289 -5.32 -9.90 -25.76
CA ILE A 289 -6.20 -9.42 -26.83
C ILE A 289 -5.39 -9.17 -28.11
N ASN A 290 -4.19 -8.59 -27.99
CA ASN A 290 -3.34 -8.26 -29.16
C ASN A 290 -2.78 -9.52 -29.84
N GLU A 291 -2.40 -10.54 -29.07
CA GLU A 291 -1.95 -11.84 -29.57
C GLU A 291 -3.08 -12.65 -30.23
N THR A 292 -4.32 -12.37 -29.85
CA THR A 292 -5.48 -13.12 -30.34
C THR A 292 -5.98 -12.52 -31.65
N THR A 293 -6.43 -13.37 -32.58
CA THR A 293 -6.95 -12.97 -33.91
C THR A 293 -8.35 -13.52 -34.16
N GLY A 294 -9.01 -13.03 -35.22
CA GLY A 294 -10.28 -13.52 -35.70
C GLY A 294 -11.43 -13.41 -34.70
N LEU A 295 -12.31 -14.42 -34.68
CA LEU A 295 -13.52 -14.41 -33.85
C LEU A 295 -13.23 -14.31 -32.34
N LYS A 296 -12.16 -14.94 -31.86
CA LYS A 296 -11.79 -14.89 -30.45
C LYS A 296 -11.50 -13.46 -30.00
N LYS A 297 -10.74 -12.70 -30.78
CA LYS A 297 -10.45 -11.28 -30.49
C LYS A 297 -11.75 -10.46 -30.47
N ALA A 298 -12.61 -10.66 -31.46
CA ALA A 298 -13.90 -9.97 -31.54
C ALA A 298 -14.79 -10.25 -30.30
N LEU A 299 -14.82 -11.52 -29.82
CA LEU A 299 -15.56 -11.89 -28.61
C LEU A 299 -14.97 -11.24 -27.34
N MET A 300 -13.64 -11.18 -27.20
CA MET A 300 -13.01 -10.53 -26.04
C MET A 300 -13.34 -9.03 -26.00
N LEU A 301 -13.28 -8.34 -27.14
CA LEU A 301 -13.61 -6.92 -27.24
C LEU A 301 -15.11 -6.67 -27.01
N ASP A 302 -16.00 -7.53 -27.56
CA ASP A 302 -17.45 -7.42 -27.32
C ASP A 302 -17.78 -7.68 -25.84
N ALA A 303 -17.10 -8.61 -25.17
CA ALA A 303 -17.25 -8.85 -23.75
C ALA A 303 -16.96 -7.56 -22.95
N ILE A 304 -15.80 -6.92 -23.16
CA ILE A 304 -15.44 -5.68 -22.45
C ILE A 304 -16.51 -4.60 -22.70
N ARG A 305 -16.98 -4.44 -23.95
CA ARG A 305 -18.04 -3.49 -24.30
C ARG A 305 -19.36 -3.80 -23.59
N VAL A 306 -19.79 -5.07 -23.61
CA VAL A 306 -21.04 -5.51 -22.96
C VAL A 306 -20.96 -5.31 -21.44
N GLY A 307 -19.82 -5.65 -20.84
CA GLY A 307 -19.60 -5.44 -19.41
C GLY A 307 -19.57 -3.97 -19.03
N ARG A 308 -18.93 -3.11 -19.85
CA ARG A 308 -18.94 -1.65 -19.64
C ARG A 308 -20.39 -1.12 -19.63
N ILE A 309 -21.18 -1.43 -20.64
CA ILE A 309 -22.58 -1.03 -20.70
C ILE A 309 -23.32 -1.54 -19.45
N HIS A 310 -23.19 -2.84 -19.13
CA HIS A 310 -23.89 -3.46 -18.00
C HIS A 310 -23.56 -2.80 -16.66
N ASN A 311 -22.28 -2.74 -16.33
CA ASN A 311 -21.80 -2.34 -15.02
C ASN A 311 -21.66 -0.82 -14.88
N LEU A 312 -21.12 -0.12 -15.89
CA LEU A 312 -20.80 1.30 -15.77
C LEU A 312 -21.94 2.22 -16.24
N ASP A 313 -22.59 1.89 -17.37
CA ASP A 313 -23.64 2.78 -17.89
C ASP A 313 -24.98 2.56 -17.19
N TYR A 314 -25.19 1.38 -16.55
CA TYR A 314 -26.46 1.04 -15.88
C TYR A 314 -26.29 0.74 -14.39
N LEU A 315 -25.68 -0.38 -13.99
CA LEU A 315 -25.67 -0.81 -12.57
C LEU A 315 -25.02 0.21 -11.66
N ARG A 316 -23.90 0.78 -12.06
CA ARG A 316 -23.22 1.85 -11.32
C ARG A 316 -24.16 3.02 -11.01
N LEU A 317 -25.09 3.33 -11.93
CA LEU A 317 -26.07 4.43 -11.79
C LEU A 317 -27.39 3.98 -11.13
N GLY A 318 -27.47 2.77 -10.58
CA GLY A 318 -28.67 2.20 -10.00
C GLY A 318 -29.77 1.89 -11.03
N LYS A 319 -29.42 1.77 -12.31
CA LYS A 319 -30.35 1.51 -13.41
C LYS A 319 -30.30 0.04 -13.81
N THR A 320 -31.41 -0.46 -14.37
CA THR A 320 -31.51 -1.81 -14.91
C THR A 320 -31.00 -1.82 -16.37
N PRO A 321 -30.02 -2.66 -16.71
CA PRO A 321 -29.54 -2.80 -18.10
C PRO A 321 -30.62 -3.36 -19.03
N PRO A 322 -30.59 -3.08 -20.35
CA PRO A 322 -31.47 -3.67 -21.34
C PRO A 322 -31.40 -5.21 -21.32
N VAL A 323 -32.54 -5.89 -21.55
CA VAL A 323 -32.63 -7.36 -21.47
C VAL A 323 -31.56 -8.07 -22.34
N MET A 324 -31.36 -7.61 -23.57
CA MET A 324 -30.33 -8.18 -24.46
C MET A 324 -28.93 -8.01 -23.90
N ASN A 325 -28.62 -6.88 -23.25
CA ASN A 325 -27.34 -6.69 -22.58
C ASN A 325 -27.20 -7.62 -21.36
N GLN A 326 -28.25 -7.82 -20.57
CA GLN A 326 -28.23 -8.74 -19.43
C GLN A 326 -27.97 -10.20 -19.88
N LEU A 327 -28.60 -10.63 -20.98
CA LEU A 327 -28.38 -11.98 -21.53
C LEU A 327 -26.94 -12.17 -22.01
N LYS A 328 -26.41 -11.19 -22.77
CA LYS A 328 -25.00 -11.21 -23.21
C LYS A 328 -24.03 -11.17 -22.04
N TYR A 329 -24.29 -10.34 -21.03
CA TYR A 329 -23.45 -10.23 -19.85
C TYR A 329 -23.38 -11.56 -19.10
N LYS A 330 -24.53 -12.23 -18.84
CA LYS A 330 -24.58 -13.55 -18.21
C LYS A 330 -23.81 -14.61 -19.00
N PHE A 331 -23.83 -14.54 -20.33
CA PHE A 331 -23.03 -15.43 -21.18
C PHE A 331 -21.53 -15.17 -20.98
N TYR A 332 -21.09 -13.91 -21.04
CA TYR A 332 -19.68 -13.54 -20.85
C TYR A 332 -19.21 -13.74 -19.42
N GLU A 333 -20.07 -13.58 -18.42
CA GLU A 333 -19.75 -13.88 -17.04
C GLU A 333 -19.38 -15.33 -16.82
N LYS A 334 -20.12 -16.26 -17.44
CA LYS A 334 -19.83 -17.70 -17.35
C LYS A 334 -18.64 -18.17 -18.20
N THR A 335 -18.19 -17.36 -19.14
CA THR A 335 -17.15 -17.74 -20.11
C THR A 335 -15.90 -16.90 -19.97
N ILE A 336 -15.95 -15.62 -20.31
CA ILE A 336 -14.77 -14.75 -20.41
C ILE A 336 -14.40 -14.16 -19.04
N TYR A 337 -15.35 -13.56 -18.31
CA TYR A 337 -15.02 -12.90 -17.05
C TYR A 337 -14.66 -13.90 -15.95
N SER A 338 -15.36 -15.05 -15.86
CA SER A 338 -14.99 -16.10 -14.90
C SER A 338 -13.61 -16.69 -15.20
N LEU A 339 -13.27 -16.86 -16.48
CA LEU A 339 -11.94 -17.33 -16.87
C LEU A 339 -10.85 -16.32 -16.49
N LEU A 340 -11.10 -15.02 -16.73
CA LEU A 340 -10.18 -13.95 -16.33
C LEU A 340 -9.99 -13.94 -14.82
N LYS A 341 -11.08 -13.89 -14.03
CA LYS A 341 -11.03 -13.89 -12.56
C LYS A 341 -10.28 -15.13 -12.04
N LYS A 342 -10.52 -16.30 -12.62
CA LYS A 342 -9.82 -17.55 -12.27
C LYS A 342 -8.34 -17.50 -12.65
N THR A 343 -7.98 -16.88 -13.77
CA THR A 343 -6.58 -16.73 -14.20
C THR A 343 -5.80 -15.85 -13.23
N ILE A 344 -6.44 -14.81 -12.69
CA ILE A 344 -5.88 -13.95 -11.64
C ILE A 344 -5.86 -14.69 -10.29
N GLY A 345 -6.89 -15.50 -9.99
CA GLY A 345 -7.12 -16.17 -8.70
C GLY A 345 -8.09 -15.41 -7.78
N ILE A 346 -9.02 -14.64 -8.34
CA ILE A 346 -10.00 -13.82 -7.60
C ILE A 346 -11.45 -14.16 -7.95
N GLU A 347 -11.70 -15.39 -8.42
CA GLU A 347 -13.04 -15.82 -8.81
C GLU A 347 -14.07 -15.81 -7.69
N ASN A 348 -13.62 -15.85 -6.43
CA ASN A 348 -14.47 -15.79 -5.24
C ASN A 348 -14.63 -14.35 -4.70
N GLY A 349 -14.10 -13.33 -5.40
CA GLY A 349 -14.00 -11.97 -4.94
C GLY A 349 -15.34 -11.34 -4.52
N ASN A 350 -15.40 -10.82 -3.29
CA ASN A 350 -16.47 -9.97 -2.78
C ASN A 350 -16.20 -8.52 -3.19
N PHE A 351 -15.09 -7.95 -2.72
CA PHE A 351 -14.58 -6.65 -3.17
C PHE A 351 -13.08 -6.48 -2.88
N PHE A 352 -12.45 -5.52 -3.56
CA PHE A 352 -11.01 -5.28 -3.48
C PHE A 352 -10.72 -3.80 -3.22
N PRO A 353 -10.44 -3.41 -1.95
CA PRO A 353 -10.01 -2.05 -1.64
C PRO A 353 -8.73 -1.69 -2.38
N THR A 354 -8.72 -0.53 -3.02
CA THR A 354 -7.59 -0.03 -3.81
C THR A 354 -7.30 1.42 -3.43
N ALA A 355 -6.10 1.68 -2.94
CA ALA A 355 -5.69 3.00 -2.46
C ALA A 355 -4.16 3.20 -2.54
N GLY A 356 -3.66 4.32 -2.01
CA GLY A 356 -2.24 4.64 -1.88
C GLY A 356 -1.63 5.41 -3.06
N ALA A 357 -2.29 5.39 -4.21
CA ALA A 357 -1.99 6.23 -5.38
C ALA A 357 -3.26 6.45 -6.20
N ALA A 358 -3.24 7.39 -7.15
CA ALA A 358 -4.34 7.60 -8.09
C ALA A 358 -4.56 6.37 -8.97
N VAL A 359 -5.83 5.96 -9.13
CA VAL A 359 -6.23 4.90 -10.06
C VAL A 359 -6.54 5.53 -11.41
N PRO A 360 -5.84 5.14 -12.51
CA PRO A 360 -6.20 5.64 -13.84
C PRO A 360 -7.65 5.28 -14.20
N ASP A 361 -8.38 6.22 -14.81
CA ASP A 361 -9.77 6.02 -15.17
C ASP A 361 -9.98 4.80 -16.08
N GLU A 362 -9.08 4.57 -17.03
CA GLU A 362 -9.13 3.43 -17.95
C GLU A 362 -9.00 2.09 -17.21
N ILE A 363 -8.16 2.05 -16.16
CA ILE A 363 -8.00 0.85 -15.33
C ILE A 363 -9.26 0.63 -14.49
N ASN A 364 -9.77 1.70 -13.88
CA ASN A 364 -11.00 1.67 -13.10
C ASN A 364 -12.19 1.18 -13.94
N GLU A 365 -12.39 1.78 -15.12
CA GLU A 365 -13.43 1.35 -16.07
C GLU A 365 -13.27 -0.11 -16.51
N PHE A 366 -12.05 -0.54 -16.84
CA PHE A 366 -11.78 -1.91 -17.25
C PHE A 366 -12.12 -2.92 -16.15
N VAL A 367 -11.63 -2.69 -14.92
CA VAL A 367 -11.81 -3.60 -13.79
C VAL A 367 -13.31 -3.80 -13.49
N HIS A 368 -14.06 -2.71 -13.48
CA HIS A 368 -15.52 -2.80 -13.30
C HIS A 368 -16.24 -3.42 -14.51
N SER A 369 -15.76 -3.16 -15.74
CA SER A 369 -16.35 -3.76 -16.96
C SER A 369 -16.30 -5.27 -16.95
N VAL A 370 -15.24 -5.87 -16.39
CA VAL A 370 -15.12 -7.32 -16.28
C VAL A 370 -15.75 -7.90 -15.01
N GLY A 371 -16.53 -7.08 -14.29
CA GLY A 371 -17.30 -7.50 -13.12
C GLY A 371 -16.43 -7.77 -11.88
N ILE A 372 -15.32 -7.07 -11.72
CA ILE A 372 -14.51 -7.06 -10.51
C ILE A 372 -14.95 -5.85 -9.67
N ASN A 373 -15.29 -6.09 -8.41
CA ASN A 373 -15.74 -5.05 -7.50
C ASN A 373 -14.53 -4.39 -6.82
N MET A 374 -13.96 -3.37 -7.48
CA MET A 374 -12.88 -2.56 -6.93
C MET A 374 -13.47 -1.39 -6.14
N VAL A 375 -13.03 -1.22 -4.90
CA VAL A 375 -13.44 -0.10 -4.03
C VAL A 375 -12.28 0.87 -3.94
N VAL A 376 -12.36 1.97 -4.69
CA VAL A 376 -11.32 3.01 -4.66
C VAL A 376 -11.47 3.83 -3.39
N GLY A 377 -10.38 4.04 -2.66
CA GLY A 377 -10.35 4.80 -1.43
C GLY A 377 -9.21 5.81 -1.35
N TYR A 378 -9.40 6.80 -0.48
CA TYR A 378 -8.40 7.81 -0.13
C TYR A 378 -8.18 7.82 1.38
N GLY A 379 -6.93 8.04 1.75
CA GLY A 379 -6.53 8.27 3.11
C GLY A 379 -5.02 8.35 3.29
N LEU A 380 -4.62 8.60 4.51
CA LEU A 380 -3.26 8.88 4.94
C LEU A 380 -2.92 8.04 6.17
N THR A 381 -1.65 7.98 6.52
CA THR A 381 -1.24 7.42 7.81
C THR A 381 -1.88 8.23 8.95
N GLU A 382 -1.91 9.53 8.81
CA GLU A 382 -2.47 10.49 9.77
C GLU A 382 -3.99 10.39 9.95
N SER A 383 -4.70 9.74 9.00
CA SER A 383 -6.15 9.49 9.09
C SER A 383 -6.50 8.04 9.47
N THR A 384 -5.55 7.26 9.95
CA THR A 384 -5.71 5.83 10.26
C THR A 384 -6.28 5.07 9.06
N ALA A 385 -5.65 5.22 7.91
CA ALA A 385 -5.93 4.70 6.57
C ALA A 385 -7.03 5.45 5.82
N THR A 386 -8.32 5.21 6.09
CA THR A 386 -9.38 5.57 5.15
C THR A 386 -10.15 6.82 5.57
N VAL A 387 -10.27 7.79 4.65
CA VAL A 387 -11.11 9.00 4.75
C VAL A 387 -12.38 8.86 3.92
N SER A 388 -12.24 8.33 2.70
CA SER A 388 -13.36 8.13 1.78
C SER A 388 -13.18 6.87 0.96
N CYS A 389 -14.27 6.30 0.46
CA CYS A 389 -14.24 5.23 -0.52
C CYS A 389 -15.49 5.24 -1.41
N THR A 390 -15.36 4.62 -2.58
CA THR A 390 -16.48 4.51 -3.53
C THR A 390 -17.59 3.63 -2.97
N LEU A 391 -18.83 4.03 -3.28
CA LEU A 391 -20.01 3.24 -2.98
C LEU A 391 -20.19 2.12 -4.01
N PRO A 392 -20.95 1.05 -3.69
CA PRO A 392 -21.30 0.02 -4.68
C PRO A 392 -22.11 0.57 -5.87
N VAL A 393 -22.89 1.64 -5.64
CA VAL A 393 -23.75 2.29 -6.63
C VAL A 393 -23.67 3.80 -6.46
N GLY A 394 -23.81 4.55 -7.55
CA GLY A 394 -23.85 6.01 -7.54
C GLY A 394 -22.48 6.68 -7.46
N TYR A 395 -21.40 5.97 -7.76
CA TYR A 395 -20.04 6.55 -7.78
C TYR A 395 -19.67 7.09 -9.17
N ASP A 396 -18.84 8.11 -9.19
CA ASP A 396 -18.23 8.66 -10.42
C ASP A 396 -16.82 8.05 -10.61
N ILE A 397 -16.49 7.71 -11.86
CA ILE A 397 -15.12 7.31 -12.22
C ILE A 397 -14.18 8.50 -11.97
N GLY A 398 -13.00 8.22 -11.46
CA GLY A 398 -12.03 9.24 -11.05
C GLY A 398 -12.25 9.81 -9.65
N SER A 399 -13.41 9.54 -9.00
CA SER A 399 -13.61 9.90 -7.60
C SER A 399 -12.92 8.91 -6.66
N VAL A 400 -12.57 9.39 -5.47
CA VAL A 400 -12.16 8.55 -4.33
C VAL A 400 -13.34 8.28 -3.39
N GLY A 401 -14.56 8.50 -3.90
CA GLY A 401 -15.82 8.16 -3.27
C GLY A 401 -16.34 9.17 -2.26
N VAL A 402 -17.21 8.69 -1.40
CA VAL A 402 -17.90 9.48 -0.38
C VAL A 402 -17.14 9.39 0.93
N VAL A 403 -17.06 10.49 1.66
CA VAL A 403 -16.43 10.56 2.99
C VAL A 403 -17.10 9.54 3.93
N LEU A 404 -16.28 8.85 4.72
CA LEU A 404 -16.76 7.89 5.71
C LEU A 404 -17.51 8.61 6.85
N PRO A 405 -18.51 7.96 7.47
CA PRO A 405 -19.21 8.51 8.63
C PRO A 405 -18.22 8.89 9.76
N GLY A 406 -18.49 9.98 10.46
CA GLY A 406 -17.66 10.44 11.58
C GLY A 406 -16.37 11.17 11.19
N ILE A 407 -16.09 11.31 9.89
CA ILE A 407 -14.98 12.12 9.37
C ILE A 407 -15.56 13.38 8.72
N GLU A 408 -15.01 14.53 9.09
CA GLU A 408 -15.32 15.80 8.46
C GLU A 408 -14.22 16.16 7.45
N VAL A 409 -14.63 16.64 6.28
CA VAL A 409 -13.75 17.09 5.21
C VAL A 409 -14.19 18.47 4.75
N LYS A 410 -13.25 19.43 4.72
CA LYS A 410 -13.47 20.72 4.05
C LYS A 410 -12.36 20.97 3.03
N ILE A 411 -12.68 21.77 2.02
CA ILE A 411 -11.70 22.27 1.06
C ILE A 411 -11.28 23.66 1.52
N GLY A 412 -9.98 23.81 1.81
CA GLY A 412 -9.35 25.03 2.28
C GLY A 412 -8.76 25.86 1.13
N GLU A 413 -7.79 26.71 1.48
CA GLU A 413 -7.03 27.49 0.49
C GLU A 413 -6.23 26.56 -0.44
N ASP A 414 -5.93 27.01 -1.63
CA ASP A 414 -5.24 26.23 -2.67
C ASP A 414 -5.91 24.87 -3.00
N ASN A 415 -7.21 24.75 -2.72
CA ASN A 415 -7.99 23.52 -2.80
C ASN A 415 -7.48 22.41 -1.87
N GLU A 416 -6.78 22.73 -0.80
CA GLU A 416 -6.28 21.75 0.16
C GLU A 416 -7.45 21.01 0.85
N ILE A 417 -7.31 19.70 0.94
CA ILE A 417 -8.22 18.85 1.71
C ILE A 417 -7.81 18.92 3.19
N LEU A 418 -8.72 19.37 4.02
CA LEU A 418 -8.56 19.39 5.47
C LEU A 418 -9.48 18.37 6.12
N LEU A 419 -8.96 17.68 7.13
CA LEU A 419 -9.65 16.57 7.80
C LEU A 419 -9.86 16.86 9.28
N ARG A 420 -11.00 16.42 9.82
CA ARG A 420 -11.25 16.40 11.27
C ARG A 420 -12.06 15.17 11.65
N GLY A 421 -11.76 14.55 12.80
CA GLY A 421 -12.48 13.38 13.28
C GLY A 421 -11.63 12.51 14.21
N LYS A 422 -12.25 11.51 14.82
CA LYS A 422 -11.57 10.63 15.77
C LYS A 422 -10.56 9.67 15.15
N THR A 423 -10.61 9.48 13.84
CA THR A 423 -9.63 8.69 13.09
C THR A 423 -8.33 9.44 12.82
N ILE A 424 -8.34 10.78 13.02
CA ILE A 424 -7.18 11.62 12.75
C ILE A 424 -6.19 11.55 13.90
N THR A 425 -4.91 11.46 13.55
CA THR A 425 -3.81 11.47 14.53
C THR A 425 -3.86 12.70 15.45
N LYS A 426 -3.38 12.54 16.67
CA LYS A 426 -3.19 13.68 17.58
C LYS A 426 -1.86 14.41 17.34
N GLY A 427 -1.03 13.93 16.41
CA GLY A 427 0.23 14.59 16.02
C GLY A 427 1.37 13.62 15.72
N TYR A 428 2.56 14.21 15.64
CA TYR A 428 3.82 13.52 15.35
C TYR A 428 4.65 13.35 16.62
N TYR A 429 5.14 12.15 16.83
CA TYR A 429 5.91 11.77 18.01
C TYR A 429 7.16 12.65 18.19
N LYS A 430 7.28 13.28 19.35
CA LYS A 430 8.37 14.22 19.69
C LYS A 430 8.59 15.39 18.70
N LYS A 431 7.61 15.72 17.85
CA LYS A 431 7.72 16.79 16.84
C LYS A 431 6.60 17.82 17.03
N ALA A 432 6.65 18.57 18.15
CA ALA A 432 5.61 19.55 18.51
C ALA A 432 5.40 20.63 17.44
N GLU A 433 6.47 21.17 16.85
CA GLU A 433 6.39 22.18 15.79
C GLU A 433 5.72 21.63 14.52
N ALA A 434 6.11 20.41 14.11
CA ALA A 434 5.49 19.75 12.95
C ALA A 434 4.01 19.42 13.20
N THR A 435 3.66 19.08 14.45
CA THR A 435 2.28 18.85 14.86
C THR A 435 1.47 20.14 14.78
N ALA A 436 1.97 21.25 15.35
CA ALA A 436 1.31 22.55 15.32
C ALA A 436 1.18 23.13 13.89
N ALA A 437 2.11 22.79 13.00
CA ALA A 437 2.02 23.17 11.59
C ALA A 437 1.02 22.33 10.78
N ALA A 438 0.70 21.11 11.26
CA ALA A 438 -0.19 20.20 10.56
C ALA A 438 -1.62 20.19 11.10
N ILE A 439 -1.82 20.58 12.37
CA ILE A 439 -3.13 20.55 13.03
C ILE A 439 -3.47 21.94 13.56
N GLU A 440 -4.56 22.52 13.05
CA GLU A 440 -5.08 23.80 13.53
C GLU A 440 -5.59 23.69 14.99
N PRO A 441 -5.66 24.79 15.73
CA PRO A 441 -6.15 24.79 17.13
C PRO A 441 -7.57 24.23 17.30
N ASP A 442 -8.41 24.31 16.27
CA ASP A 442 -9.78 23.78 16.23
C ASP A 442 -9.85 22.34 15.69
N GLY A 443 -8.69 21.70 15.48
CA GLY A 443 -8.56 20.28 15.16
C GLY A 443 -8.57 19.92 13.68
N TRP A 444 -8.53 20.88 12.76
CA TRP A 444 -8.38 20.57 11.33
C TRP A 444 -6.95 20.18 11.00
N PHE A 445 -6.81 19.03 10.35
CA PHE A 445 -5.54 18.49 9.88
C PHE A 445 -5.30 18.87 8.43
N HIS A 446 -4.17 19.45 8.12
CA HIS A 446 -3.68 19.80 6.80
C HIS A 446 -3.07 18.57 6.12
N THR A 447 -3.72 18.06 5.08
CA THR A 447 -3.25 16.84 4.39
C THR A 447 -2.10 17.10 3.43
N GLY A 448 -2.00 18.30 2.90
CA GLY A 448 -1.13 18.65 1.78
C GLY A 448 -1.59 18.05 0.44
N ASP A 449 -2.74 17.40 0.40
CA ASP A 449 -3.37 16.89 -0.82
C ASP A 449 -4.45 17.89 -1.28
N ALA A 450 -4.52 18.18 -2.58
CA ALA A 450 -5.55 19.03 -3.16
C ALA A 450 -6.69 18.21 -3.77
N GLY A 451 -7.90 18.77 -3.71
CA GLY A 451 -9.08 18.11 -4.26
C GLY A 451 -10.32 18.99 -4.24
N TYR A 452 -11.43 18.42 -4.67
CA TYR A 452 -12.72 19.09 -4.73
C TYR A 452 -13.87 18.11 -4.56
N PHE A 453 -15.05 18.63 -4.19
CA PHE A 453 -16.27 17.85 -4.18
C PHE A 453 -17.06 18.03 -5.48
N LYS A 454 -17.58 16.92 -6.01
CA LYS A 454 -18.54 16.90 -7.11
C LYS A 454 -19.56 15.79 -6.83
N ASN A 455 -20.85 16.12 -6.92
CA ASN A 455 -21.95 15.18 -6.64
C ASN A 455 -21.84 14.49 -5.25
N GLY A 456 -21.32 15.18 -4.23
CA GLY A 456 -21.10 14.62 -2.90
C GLY A 456 -19.92 13.66 -2.77
N GLN A 457 -19.14 13.49 -3.82
CA GLN A 457 -17.95 12.64 -3.86
C GLN A 457 -16.68 13.49 -3.89
N LEU A 458 -15.63 12.98 -3.26
CA LEU A 458 -14.32 13.61 -3.22
C LEU A 458 -13.50 13.20 -4.44
N PHE A 459 -12.86 14.17 -5.06
CA PHE A 459 -11.90 13.99 -6.15
C PHE A 459 -10.56 14.55 -5.72
N LEU A 460 -9.51 13.77 -5.92
CA LEU A 460 -8.14 14.24 -5.71
C LEU A 460 -7.62 14.84 -7.00
N THR A 461 -6.87 15.92 -6.89
CA THR A 461 -6.13 16.47 -8.02
C THR A 461 -4.65 16.12 -7.92
N GLU A 462 -3.98 16.53 -6.83
CA GLU A 462 -2.57 16.26 -6.61
C GLU A 462 -2.09 16.67 -5.22
N ARG A 463 -0.83 16.44 -4.92
CA ARG A 463 -0.17 16.99 -3.73
C ARG A 463 0.28 18.41 -3.98
N ILE A 464 -0.10 19.32 -3.09
CA ILE A 464 0.25 20.75 -3.18
C ILE A 464 1.76 20.95 -3.24
N LYS A 465 2.53 20.18 -2.46
CA LYS A 465 4.00 20.24 -2.43
C LYS A 465 4.68 19.57 -3.64
N ASP A 466 3.94 18.74 -4.38
CA ASP A 466 4.45 18.03 -5.56
C ASP A 466 4.13 18.78 -6.87
N LEU A 467 3.37 19.89 -6.79
CA LEU A 467 3.15 20.80 -7.91
C LEU A 467 4.46 21.44 -8.34
N PHE A 468 4.81 21.29 -9.61
CA PHE A 468 5.92 21.99 -10.19
C PHE A 468 5.50 23.37 -10.68
N LYS A 469 6.25 24.39 -10.31
CA LYS A 469 6.10 25.73 -10.88
C LYS A 469 7.16 25.95 -11.94
N THR A 470 6.75 25.95 -13.20
CA THR A 470 7.67 26.23 -14.31
C THR A 470 8.26 27.65 -14.20
N SER A 471 9.39 27.91 -14.87
CA SER A 471 10.01 29.25 -14.94
C SER A 471 9.07 30.33 -15.51
N ASN A 472 8.04 29.92 -16.25
CA ASN A 472 7.00 30.79 -16.78
C ASN A 472 5.80 30.98 -15.83
N GLY A 473 5.92 30.51 -14.58
CA GLY A 473 4.90 30.66 -13.54
C GLY A 473 3.68 29.77 -13.70
N LYS A 474 3.70 28.79 -14.61
CA LYS A 474 2.61 27.81 -14.78
C LYS A 474 2.81 26.63 -13.83
N TYR A 475 1.71 26.17 -13.25
CA TYR A 475 1.72 24.95 -12.42
C TYR A 475 1.51 23.72 -13.29
N VAL A 476 2.28 22.69 -13.03
CA VAL A 476 2.22 21.37 -13.69
C VAL A 476 2.05 20.30 -12.62
N ALA A 477 1.10 19.42 -12.82
CA ALA A 477 0.80 18.25 -12.01
C ALA A 477 1.62 17.03 -12.49
N PRO A 478 2.78 16.72 -11.92
CA PRO A 478 3.63 15.66 -12.45
C PRO A 478 2.94 14.29 -12.32
N GLN A 479 2.23 14.04 -11.21
CA GLN A 479 1.61 12.76 -10.96
C GLN A 479 0.48 12.44 -11.95
N ALA A 480 -0.28 13.45 -12.39
CA ALA A 480 -1.33 13.26 -13.39
C ALA A 480 -0.77 12.77 -14.74
N LEU A 481 0.35 13.38 -15.18
CA LEU A 481 1.07 12.95 -16.39
C LEU A 481 1.65 11.54 -16.24
N GLU A 482 2.33 11.27 -15.13
CA GLU A 482 2.95 9.97 -14.84
C GLU A 482 1.92 8.86 -14.84
N THR A 483 0.81 9.05 -14.13
CA THR A 483 -0.31 8.09 -14.06
C THR A 483 -0.89 7.79 -15.43
N LYS A 484 -1.01 8.82 -16.30
CA LYS A 484 -1.53 8.63 -17.66
C LYS A 484 -0.57 7.89 -18.57
N LEU A 485 0.73 8.15 -18.46
CA LEU A 485 1.73 7.60 -19.36
C LEU A 485 2.15 6.18 -19.00
N VAL A 486 2.12 5.82 -17.71
CA VAL A 486 2.49 4.47 -17.22
C VAL A 486 1.53 3.37 -17.68
N ILE A 487 0.35 3.74 -18.22
CA ILE A 487 -0.60 2.79 -18.83
C ILE A 487 -0.03 2.18 -20.12
N ASP A 488 0.93 2.87 -20.76
CA ASP A 488 1.52 2.40 -22.00
C ASP A 488 2.39 1.16 -21.81
N ARG A 489 2.20 0.14 -22.66
CA ARG A 489 2.93 -1.14 -22.56
C ARG A 489 4.46 -1.01 -22.61
N TYR A 490 4.99 0.09 -23.17
CA TYR A 490 6.43 0.32 -23.27
C TYR A 490 7.01 1.09 -22.09
N ILE A 491 6.17 1.69 -21.20
CA ILE A 491 6.61 2.54 -20.10
C ILE A 491 6.43 1.79 -18.78
N ASP A 492 7.54 1.48 -18.10
CA ASP A 492 7.50 0.83 -16.77
C ASP A 492 7.49 1.86 -15.63
N GLN A 493 8.40 2.85 -15.69
CA GLN A 493 8.47 3.93 -14.70
C GLN A 493 8.70 5.25 -15.43
N ILE A 494 8.21 6.35 -14.88
CA ILE A 494 8.40 7.68 -15.43
C ILE A 494 8.54 8.70 -14.31
N ALA A 495 9.45 9.65 -14.48
CA ALA A 495 9.62 10.79 -13.61
C ALA A 495 9.51 12.09 -14.44
N ILE A 496 8.50 12.89 -14.15
CA ILE A 496 8.31 14.20 -14.76
C ILE A 496 9.27 15.21 -14.15
N ILE A 497 9.88 16.04 -14.99
CA ILE A 497 10.79 17.13 -14.64
C ILE A 497 10.21 18.42 -15.22
N ALA A 498 9.88 19.39 -14.36
CA ALA A 498 9.32 20.67 -14.78
C ALA A 498 9.60 21.81 -13.80
N ASP A 499 9.99 21.51 -12.54
CA ASP A 499 10.16 22.54 -11.52
C ASP A 499 11.27 23.52 -11.89
N GLN A 500 10.92 24.83 -11.89
CA GLN A 500 11.78 25.93 -12.31
C GLN A 500 12.33 25.79 -13.75
N ARG A 501 11.72 24.94 -14.59
CA ARG A 501 12.16 24.69 -15.98
C ARG A 501 11.27 25.41 -17.01
N LYS A 502 11.81 25.64 -18.19
CA LYS A 502 11.10 26.36 -19.31
C LYS A 502 9.93 25.55 -19.87
N PHE A 503 10.00 24.20 -19.80
CA PHE A 503 9.00 23.26 -20.30
C PHE A 503 9.08 21.94 -19.55
N VAL A 504 8.08 21.08 -19.75
CA VAL A 504 8.03 19.75 -19.15
C VAL A 504 8.91 18.78 -19.90
N SER A 505 9.75 18.03 -19.19
CA SER A 505 10.50 16.89 -19.71
C SER A 505 10.28 15.64 -18.84
N ALA A 506 10.77 14.48 -19.29
CA ALA A 506 10.60 13.24 -18.57
C ALA A 506 11.85 12.35 -18.64
N LEU A 507 12.11 11.64 -17.52
CA LEU A 507 12.98 10.46 -17.48
C LEU A 507 12.06 9.24 -17.53
N ILE A 508 12.30 8.33 -18.48
CA ILE A 508 11.42 7.18 -18.72
C ILE A 508 12.23 5.90 -18.64
N VAL A 509 11.77 4.98 -17.81
CA VAL A 509 12.26 3.61 -17.76
C VAL A 509 11.36 2.75 -18.66
N PRO A 510 11.90 2.17 -19.72
CA PRO A 510 11.14 1.31 -20.62
C PRO A 510 10.84 -0.07 -20.02
N VAL A 511 9.79 -0.71 -20.50
CA VAL A 511 9.64 -2.17 -20.37
C VAL A 511 10.60 -2.81 -21.37
N TYR A 512 11.80 -3.16 -20.95
CA TYR A 512 12.91 -3.57 -21.81
C TYR A 512 12.57 -4.78 -22.70
N GLY A 513 11.72 -5.71 -22.24
CA GLY A 513 11.26 -6.85 -23.02
C GLY A 513 10.59 -6.40 -24.31
N PHE A 514 9.61 -5.52 -24.23
CA PHE A 514 8.88 -5.01 -25.40
C PHE A 514 9.73 -4.15 -26.31
N VAL A 515 10.71 -3.43 -25.77
CA VAL A 515 11.66 -2.68 -26.59
C VAL A 515 12.56 -3.61 -27.42
N LYS A 516 13.01 -4.72 -26.82
CA LYS A 516 13.80 -5.75 -27.54
C LYS A 516 12.97 -6.42 -28.64
N GLU A 517 11.73 -6.83 -28.34
CA GLU A 517 10.82 -7.39 -29.34
C GLU A 517 10.61 -6.44 -30.54
N TYR A 518 10.37 -5.17 -30.25
CA TYR A 518 10.25 -4.14 -31.29
C TYR A 518 11.54 -3.99 -32.10
N ALA A 519 12.70 -4.03 -31.46
CA ALA A 519 14.00 -3.95 -32.12
C ALA A 519 14.20 -5.14 -33.08
N GLU A 520 13.86 -6.35 -32.64
CA GLU A 520 13.92 -7.57 -33.47
C GLU A 520 12.97 -7.43 -34.68
N GLU A 521 11.71 -7.02 -34.45
CA GLU A 521 10.72 -6.81 -35.52
C GLU A 521 11.21 -5.80 -36.57
N LYS A 522 11.91 -4.74 -36.14
CA LYS A 522 12.42 -3.68 -37.03
C LYS A 522 13.83 -3.89 -37.53
N GLY A 523 14.45 -5.03 -37.21
CA GLY A 523 15.81 -5.38 -37.62
C GLY A 523 16.88 -4.42 -37.09
N ILE A 524 16.68 -3.89 -35.88
CA ILE A 524 17.62 -2.96 -35.22
C ILE A 524 18.75 -3.77 -34.59
N LYS A 525 20.00 -3.47 -34.99
CA LYS A 525 21.20 -4.06 -34.38
C LYS A 525 21.73 -3.11 -33.30
N TYR A 526 22.11 -3.64 -32.16
CA TYR A 526 22.65 -2.88 -31.02
C TYR A 526 23.61 -3.76 -30.21
N LYS A 527 24.55 -3.14 -29.49
CA LYS A 527 25.50 -3.83 -28.62
C LYS A 527 24.94 -4.04 -27.20
N ASP A 528 24.31 -3.00 -26.67
CA ASP A 528 23.80 -2.95 -25.32
C ASP A 528 22.48 -2.13 -25.27
N MET A 529 21.88 -2.12 -24.09
CA MET A 529 20.61 -1.42 -23.89
C MET A 529 20.75 0.08 -24.08
N GLU A 530 21.86 0.67 -23.69
CA GLU A 530 22.08 2.10 -23.80
C GLU A 530 22.12 2.57 -25.26
N GLU A 531 22.77 1.81 -26.15
CA GLU A 531 22.78 2.05 -27.59
C GLU A 531 21.38 1.89 -28.19
N LEU A 532 20.67 0.82 -27.78
CA LEU A 532 19.31 0.57 -28.27
C LEU A 532 18.37 1.73 -27.94
N LEU A 533 18.39 2.24 -26.72
CA LEU A 533 17.50 3.29 -26.26
C LEU A 533 17.77 4.66 -26.91
N LYS A 534 18.98 4.86 -27.45
CA LYS A 534 19.35 6.05 -28.24
C LYS A 534 18.99 5.91 -29.72
N HIS A 535 18.58 4.72 -30.17
CA HIS A 535 18.29 4.49 -31.59
C HIS A 535 17.06 5.30 -32.06
N PRO A 536 17.14 6.04 -33.21
CA PRO A 536 16.08 6.97 -33.66
C PRO A 536 14.69 6.31 -33.78
N LYS A 537 14.60 5.04 -34.20
CA LYS A 537 13.33 4.31 -34.30
C LYS A 537 12.72 4.04 -32.92
N ILE A 538 13.54 3.79 -31.90
CA ILE A 538 13.07 3.59 -30.51
C ILE A 538 12.60 4.93 -29.93
N VAL A 539 13.41 5.98 -30.05
CA VAL A 539 13.01 7.33 -29.61
C VAL A 539 11.73 7.78 -30.32
N GLY A 540 11.61 7.53 -31.62
CA GLY A 540 10.41 7.82 -32.40
C GLY A 540 9.18 7.06 -31.97
N LEU A 541 9.34 5.78 -31.57
CA LEU A 541 8.25 4.98 -30.98
C LEU A 541 7.71 5.64 -29.70
N PHE A 542 8.60 5.96 -28.75
CA PHE A 542 8.19 6.59 -27.48
C PHE A 542 7.57 7.97 -27.71
N ARG A 543 8.14 8.79 -28.63
CA ARG A 543 7.57 10.10 -28.98
C ARG A 543 6.12 9.98 -29.46
N ALA A 544 5.85 9.12 -30.41
CA ALA A 544 4.51 8.94 -30.97
C ALA A 544 3.50 8.49 -29.89
N ARG A 545 3.92 7.63 -28.96
CA ARG A 545 3.07 7.14 -27.86
C ARG A 545 2.79 8.23 -26.83
N ILE A 546 3.83 8.96 -26.41
CA ILE A 546 3.70 10.09 -25.49
C ILE A 546 2.76 11.14 -26.09
N ASP A 547 2.96 11.52 -27.36
CA ASP A 547 2.15 12.53 -28.03
C ASP A 547 0.67 12.12 -28.11
N THR A 548 0.38 10.84 -28.26
CA THR A 548 -0.99 10.32 -28.25
C THR A 548 -1.61 10.40 -26.85
N LEU A 549 -0.88 9.98 -25.82
CA LEU A 549 -1.42 9.88 -24.46
C LEU A 549 -1.56 11.24 -23.78
N GLN A 550 -0.73 12.21 -24.13
CA GLN A 550 -0.75 13.55 -23.50
C GLN A 550 -1.70 14.56 -24.16
N GLN A 551 -2.46 14.19 -25.19
CA GLN A 551 -3.35 15.11 -25.92
C GLN A 551 -4.39 15.81 -25.05
N GLN A 552 -4.81 15.17 -23.96
CA GLN A 552 -5.80 15.73 -23.04
C GLN A 552 -5.23 16.80 -22.10
N PHE A 553 -3.90 16.92 -21.99
CA PHE A 553 -3.24 17.90 -21.13
C PHE A 553 -3.01 19.22 -21.87
N ALA A 554 -3.02 20.32 -21.12
CA ALA A 554 -2.74 21.63 -21.69
C ALA A 554 -1.34 21.67 -22.33
N HIS A 555 -1.16 22.47 -23.37
CA HIS A 555 0.07 22.48 -24.16
C HIS A 555 1.34 22.78 -23.33
N TYR A 556 1.21 23.54 -22.24
CA TYR A 556 2.32 23.85 -21.33
C TYR A 556 2.65 22.71 -20.36
N GLU A 557 1.73 21.75 -20.17
CA GLU A 557 1.92 20.55 -19.35
C GLU A 557 2.52 19.40 -20.15
N GLN A 558 2.45 19.46 -21.47
CA GLN A 558 2.90 18.37 -22.33
C GLN A 558 4.43 18.24 -22.35
N ILE A 559 4.89 16.98 -22.30
CA ILE A 559 6.31 16.62 -22.35
C ILE A 559 6.90 17.00 -23.70
N LYS A 560 7.87 17.89 -23.69
CA LYS A 560 8.58 18.35 -24.90
C LYS A 560 9.82 17.52 -25.20
N ARG A 561 10.53 17.06 -24.16
CA ARG A 561 11.73 16.23 -24.29
C ARG A 561 11.72 15.11 -23.28
N PHE A 562 12.37 14.01 -23.57
CA PHE A 562 12.52 12.89 -22.65
C PHE A 562 13.84 12.16 -22.88
N THR A 563 14.27 11.44 -21.85
CA THR A 563 15.43 10.53 -21.88
C THR A 563 14.97 9.15 -21.47
N LEU A 564 15.32 8.13 -22.26
CA LEU A 564 15.11 6.73 -21.92
C LEU A 564 16.27 6.22 -21.08
N LEU A 565 15.96 5.61 -19.93
CA LEU A 565 16.94 5.13 -18.97
C LEU A 565 17.23 3.64 -19.19
N PRO A 566 18.52 3.21 -19.14
CA PRO A 566 18.91 1.81 -19.30
C PRO A 566 18.69 0.97 -18.04
N GLU A 567 18.42 1.61 -16.90
CA GLU A 567 18.19 0.99 -15.60
C GLU A 567 16.94 1.54 -14.92
N PRO A 568 16.17 0.70 -14.18
CA PRO A 568 15.00 1.16 -13.45
C PRO A 568 15.38 2.02 -12.26
N PHE A 569 14.48 2.91 -11.80
CA PHE A 569 14.63 3.56 -10.50
C PHE A 569 14.62 2.52 -9.39
N SER A 570 15.47 2.70 -8.36
CA SER A 570 15.62 1.72 -7.28
C SER A 570 15.61 2.34 -5.88
N MET A 571 15.24 1.51 -4.89
CA MET A 571 15.35 1.87 -3.47
C MET A 571 16.81 1.93 -3.01
N GLU A 572 17.67 1.09 -3.55
CA GLU A 572 19.10 1.02 -3.21
C GLU A 572 19.81 2.33 -3.55
N ARG A 573 19.48 2.94 -4.69
CA ARG A 573 19.98 4.28 -5.06
C ARG A 573 19.21 5.43 -4.40
N GLY A 574 18.25 5.10 -3.52
CA GLY A 574 17.43 6.07 -2.82
C GLY A 574 16.40 6.80 -3.69
N GLU A 575 16.17 6.38 -4.93
CA GLU A 575 15.29 7.02 -5.91
C GLU A 575 13.81 6.73 -5.65
N LEU A 576 13.54 5.60 -4.99
CA LEU A 576 12.21 5.19 -4.56
C LEU A 576 12.12 5.16 -3.03
N THR A 577 10.93 5.42 -2.52
CA THR A 577 10.58 5.13 -1.13
C THR A 577 10.36 3.63 -0.95
N ASN A 578 10.27 3.16 0.31
CA ASN A 578 9.90 1.78 0.62
C ASN A 578 8.50 1.38 0.10
N THR A 579 7.67 2.36 -0.27
CA THR A 579 6.36 2.17 -0.92
C THR A 579 6.43 2.35 -2.44
N LEU A 580 7.63 2.32 -3.02
CA LEU A 580 7.91 2.48 -4.45
C LEU A 580 7.46 3.83 -5.03
N LYS A 581 7.30 4.87 -4.21
CA LYS A 581 7.04 6.25 -4.69
C LYS A 581 8.36 6.93 -5.04
N LEU A 582 8.37 7.71 -6.12
CA LEU A 582 9.53 8.47 -6.55
C LEU A 582 9.96 9.51 -5.49
N LYS A 583 11.23 9.52 -5.16
CA LYS A 583 11.89 10.60 -4.42
C LYS A 583 12.46 11.59 -5.43
N ARG A 584 11.64 12.55 -5.87
CA ARG A 584 11.93 13.45 -6.99
C ARG A 584 13.23 14.22 -6.83
N SER A 585 13.55 14.68 -5.61
CA SER A 585 14.80 15.40 -5.33
C SER A 585 16.04 14.52 -5.55
N VAL A 586 15.96 13.24 -5.19
CA VAL A 586 17.04 12.27 -5.40
C VAL A 586 17.17 11.93 -6.88
N VAL A 587 16.07 11.67 -7.56
CA VAL A 587 16.05 11.43 -9.01
C VAL A 587 16.63 12.64 -9.76
N ALA A 588 16.21 13.85 -9.43
CA ALA A 588 16.74 15.07 -10.04
C ALA A 588 18.25 15.24 -9.82
N LYS A 589 18.76 14.84 -8.66
CA LYS A 589 20.20 14.87 -8.35
C LYS A 589 20.97 13.78 -9.11
N ASN A 590 20.50 12.53 -9.06
CA ASN A 590 21.19 11.38 -9.66
C ASN A 590 21.28 11.48 -11.19
N TYR A 591 20.26 12.08 -11.82
CA TYR A 591 20.16 12.24 -13.28
C TYR A 591 20.34 13.67 -13.74
N SER A 592 21.04 14.51 -12.95
CA SER A 592 21.22 15.94 -13.26
C SER A 592 21.82 16.18 -14.65
N GLU A 593 22.82 15.38 -15.05
CA GLU A 593 23.44 15.49 -16.37
C GLU A 593 22.46 15.21 -17.53
N GLN A 594 21.67 14.15 -17.41
CA GLN A 594 20.65 13.80 -18.40
C GLN A 594 19.55 14.85 -18.47
N ILE A 595 19.17 15.41 -17.29
CA ILE A 595 18.18 16.47 -17.21
C ILE A 595 18.69 17.73 -17.88
N GLU A 596 19.90 18.21 -17.55
CA GLU A 596 20.43 19.44 -18.17
C GLU A 596 20.54 19.29 -19.70
N LYS A 597 20.98 18.15 -20.22
CA LYS A 597 21.01 17.86 -21.65
C LYS A 597 19.64 18.01 -22.35
N MET A 598 18.54 17.74 -21.63
CA MET A 598 17.18 17.94 -22.17
C MET A 598 16.83 19.44 -22.30
N TYR A 599 17.47 20.31 -21.51
CA TYR A 599 17.20 21.77 -21.52
C TYR A 599 18.26 22.60 -22.25
N GLU A 600 19.38 22.00 -22.67
CA GLU A 600 20.34 22.64 -23.52
C GLU A 600 19.65 23.06 -24.84
N GLU A 601 19.74 24.34 -25.18
CA GLU A 601 19.27 24.84 -26.47
C GLU A 601 20.23 24.32 -27.52
N ASN A 602 19.76 23.47 -28.43
CA ASN A 602 20.47 23.30 -29.67
C ASN A 602 20.37 24.65 -30.42
N GLU A 603 21.42 25.43 -30.39
CA GLU A 603 21.64 26.49 -31.35
C GLU A 603 21.70 25.84 -32.74
N LYS A 604 20.55 25.78 -33.41
CA LYS A 604 20.44 25.72 -34.87
C LYS A 604 19.04 26.17 -35.29
#